data_554cc452597db1d58a16393d88733e21
#
_entry.id   554cc452597db1d58a16393d88733e21
#
_cell.length_a   1.000
_cell.length_b   1.000
_cell.length_c   1.000
_cell.angle_alpha   90.00
_cell.angle_beta   90.00
_cell.angle_gamma   90.00
#
_symmetry.space_group_name_H-M   'P 1'
#
loop_
_entity.id
_entity.type
_entity.pdbx_description
1 polymer ?
#
loop_
_entity_poly.entity_id
_entity_poly.type
_entity_poly.pdbx_seq_one_letter_code
_entity_poly.pdbx_strand_id
1 'polypeptide(L)'
;MSEKGILHDLKRATRTSEPYDSTWERDYMLLLDADATVKRWERCRSLRIPYTKVNGKRSRYNPDFIVEREDGQKELHEVKGGHLLADPDTQRKLAAGENFCRTRKMVFKVITRRQ
;
A
#
# COMPACT_ATOMS: atom_id res chain seq x y z
N MET A 1 0.23 -18.78 9.91
CA MET A 1 1.67 -18.78 9.58
C MET A 1 1.86 -18.14 8.21
N SER A 2 2.76 -17.18 8.12
CA SER A 2 3.01 -16.55 6.84
C SER A 2 4.01 -17.37 6.02
N GLU A 3 3.75 -17.45 4.74
CA GLU A 3 4.66 -18.08 3.79
C GLU A 3 5.34 -17.00 2.99
N LYS A 4 6.65 -17.09 2.87
CA LYS A 4 7.43 -16.19 2.03
C LYS A 4 7.64 -16.82 0.67
N GLY A 5 7.70 -15.99 -0.35
CA GLY A 5 7.94 -16.46 -1.69
C GLY A 5 8.11 -15.32 -2.66
N ILE A 6 8.06 -15.66 -3.94
CA ILE A 6 8.21 -14.69 -5.04
C ILE A 6 7.12 -14.96 -6.07
N LEU A 7 6.43 -13.90 -6.47
CA LEU A 7 5.51 -13.95 -7.62
C LEU A 7 6.33 -13.68 -8.88
N HIS A 8 6.05 -14.44 -9.93
CA HIS A 8 6.71 -14.30 -11.23
C HIS A 8 5.68 -13.98 -12.31
N ASP A 9 6.18 -13.54 -13.45
CA ASP A 9 5.37 -13.30 -14.65
C ASP A 9 4.23 -12.32 -14.42
N LEU A 10 4.48 -11.31 -13.60
CA LEU A 10 3.51 -10.25 -13.34
C LEU A 10 3.30 -9.41 -14.60
N LYS A 11 2.05 -9.05 -14.86
CA LYS A 11 1.67 -8.41 -16.14
C LYS A 11 1.46 -6.91 -16.03
N ARG A 12 0.98 -6.44 -14.88
CA ARG A 12 0.69 -5.03 -14.66
C ARG A 12 1.61 -4.37 -13.65
N ALA A 13 2.50 -5.14 -13.03
CA ALA A 13 3.49 -4.59 -12.11
C ALA A 13 4.63 -3.95 -12.88
N THR A 14 5.27 -2.95 -12.28
CA THR A 14 6.47 -2.34 -12.86
C THR A 14 7.63 -3.32 -12.92
N ARG A 15 7.61 -4.34 -12.06
CA ARG A 15 8.58 -5.44 -12.09
C ARG A 15 7.86 -6.73 -12.45
N THR A 16 8.54 -7.59 -13.20
CA THR A 16 7.94 -8.87 -13.59
C THR A 16 7.91 -9.88 -12.46
N SER A 17 8.65 -9.63 -11.38
CA SER A 17 8.61 -10.47 -10.19
C SER A 17 8.65 -9.62 -8.93
N GLU A 18 7.96 -10.08 -7.86
CA GLU A 18 7.91 -9.39 -6.59
C GLU A 18 7.93 -10.40 -5.45
N PRO A 19 8.78 -10.18 -4.44
CA PRO A 19 8.75 -11.01 -3.25
C PRO A 19 7.56 -10.66 -2.37
N TYR A 20 7.09 -11.64 -1.60
CA TYR A 20 6.07 -11.42 -0.58
C TYR A 20 6.48 -12.08 0.73
N ASP A 21 6.07 -11.49 1.84
CA ASP A 21 6.38 -12.00 3.18
C ASP A 21 5.18 -12.69 3.82
N SER A 22 4.02 -12.63 3.19
CA SER A 22 2.82 -13.29 3.68
C SER A 22 1.92 -13.65 2.51
N THR A 23 1.06 -14.66 2.72
CA THR A 23 0.09 -15.06 1.72
C THR A 23 -0.91 -13.94 1.44
N TRP A 24 -1.15 -13.09 2.42
CA TRP A 24 -2.06 -11.96 2.27
C TRP A 24 -1.50 -10.91 1.30
N GLU A 25 -0.20 -10.57 1.43
CA GLU A 25 0.47 -9.70 0.45
C GLU A 25 0.40 -10.30 -0.94
N ARG A 26 0.70 -11.62 -1.03
CA ARG A 26 0.64 -12.33 -2.30
C ARG A 26 -0.74 -12.19 -2.94
N ASP A 27 -1.79 -12.43 -2.17
CA ASP A 27 -3.15 -12.41 -2.70
C ASP A 27 -3.54 -10.99 -3.15
N TYR A 28 -3.13 -9.97 -2.42
CA TYR A 28 -3.42 -8.60 -2.82
C TYR A 28 -2.69 -8.21 -4.10
N MET A 29 -1.42 -8.60 -4.23
CA MET A 29 -0.65 -8.35 -5.46
C MET A 29 -1.26 -9.07 -6.66
N LEU A 30 -1.72 -10.30 -6.48
CA LEU A 30 -2.41 -11.03 -7.55
C LEU A 30 -3.71 -10.35 -7.95
N LEU A 31 -4.44 -9.82 -6.98
CA LEU A 31 -5.67 -9.08 -7.25
C LEU A 31 -5.38 -7.83 -8.08
N LEU A 32 -4.37 -7.06 -7.73
CA LEU A 32 -3.97 -5.89 -8.50
C LEU A 32 -3.54 -6.27 -9.92
N ASP A 33 -2.78 -7.36 -10.05
CA ASP A 33 -2.26 -7.78 -11.35
C ASP A 33 -3.35 -8.33 -12.27
N ALA A 34 -4.47 -8.78 -11.70
CA ALA A 34 -5.60 -9.30 -12.46
C ALA A 34 -6.68 -8.24 -12.73
N ASP A 35 -6.60 -7.07 -12.12
CA ASP A 35 -7.63 -6.03 -12.24
C ASP A 35 -7.48 -5.27 -13.54
N ALA A 36 -8.48 -5.37 -14.43
CA ALA A 36 -8.44 -4.73 -15.74
C ALA A 36 -8.43 -3.20 -15.67
N THR A 37 -8.85 -2.61 -14.55
CA THR A 37 -8.80 -1.15 -14.36
C THR A 37 -7.43 -0.66 -13.93
N VAL A 38 -6.53 -1.56 -13.55
CA VAL A 38 -5.18 -1.21 -13.16
C VAL A 38 -4.29 -1.22 -14.40
N LYS A 39 -3.72 -0.05 -14.71
CA LYS A 39 -2.74 0.07 -15.79
C LYS A 39 -1.39 -0.42 -15.30
N ARG A 40 -1.00 -0.02 -14.09
CA ARG A 40 0.30 -0.35 -13.52
C ARG A 40 0.23 -0.29 -12.01
N TRP A 41 0.97 -1.18 -11.35
CA TRP A 41 1.12 -1.13 -9.90
C TRP A 41 2.56 -1.47 -9.53
N GLU A 42 2.97 -1.02 -8.34
CA GLU A 42 4.28 -1.38 -7.81
C GLU A 42 4.26 -1.35 -6.28
N ARG A 43 5.14 -2.13 -5.68
CA ARG A 43 5.41 -2.00 -4.27
C ARG A 43 6.10 -0.67 -4.03
N CYS A 44 5.66 0.03 -3.01
CA CYS A 44 6.23 1.34 -2.69
C CYS A 44 7.53 1.13 -1.91
N ARG A 45 8.66 1.41 -2.54
CA ARG A 45 9.97 1.14 -1.92
C ARG A 45 10.69 2.39 -1.45
N SER A 46 10.46 3.52 -2.11
CA SER A 46 11.25 4.71 -1.85
C SER A 46 10.45 5.86 -1.24
N LEU A 47 9.13 5.85 -1.37
CA LEU A 47 8.32 6.93 -0.83
C LEU A 47 8.21 6.80 0.68
N ARG A 48 8.58 7.88 1.38
CA ARG A 48 8.50 7.94 2.84
C ARG A 48 7.77 9.21 3.22
N ILE A 49 6.63 9.05 3.89
CA ILE A 49 5.78 10.16 4.27
C ILE A 49 6.06 10.50 5.74
N PRO A 50 6.52 11.71 6.04
CA PRO A 50 6.80 12.06 7.43
C PRO A 50 5.51 12.18 8.24
N TYR A 51 5.56 11.76 9.48
CA TYR A 51 4.47 11.93 10.43
C TYR A 51 5.03 12.03 11.83
N THR A 52 4.21 12.46 12.79
CA THR A 52 4.61 12.58 14.18
C THR A 52 3.88 11.52 14.99
N LYS A 53 4.63 10.73 15.75
CA LYS A 53 4.06 9.72 16.63
C LYS A 53 3.35 10.36 17.81
N VAL A 54 2.53 9.57 18.48
CA VAL A 54 1.82 10.04 19.68
C VAL A 54 2.79 10.55 20.74
N ASN A 55 3.98 9.94 20.85
CA ASN A 55 4.99 10.38 21.82
C ASN A 55 5.75 11.63 21.38
N GLY A 56 5.37 12.27 20.27
CA GLY A 56 5.99 13.49 19.78
C GLY A 56 7.21 13.29 18.89
N LYS A 57 7.68 12.07 18.73
CA LYS A 57 8.85 11.79 17.87
C LYS A 57 8.46 11.79 16.42
N ARG A 58 9.34 12.35 15.57
CA ARG A 58 9.15 12.32 14.12
C ARG A 58 9.50 10.92 13.59
N SER A 59 8.74 10.47 12.62
CA SER A 59 8.96 9.17 11.98
C SER A 59 8.57 9.26 10.51
N ARG A 60 8.74 8.18 9.79
CA ARG A 60 8.40 8.12 8.36
C ARG A 60 7.53 6.89 8.11
N TYR A 61 6.59 7.06 7.20
CA TYR A 61 5.64 6.03 6.84
C TYR A 61 5.84 5.67 5.36
N ASN A 62 5.96 4.39 5.09
CA ASN A 62 6.13 3.86 3.73
C ASN A 62 4.85 3.11 3.37
N PRO A 63 4.01 3.64 2.46
CA PRO A 63 2.81 2.93 2.01
C PRO A 63 3.17 1.63 1.31
N ASP A 64 2.19 0.73 1.18
CA ASP A 64 2.45 -0.59 0.61
C ASP A 64 2.56 -0.57 -0.92
N PHE A 65 1.60 0.07 -1.61
CA PHE A 65 1.55 0.01 -3.08
C PHE A 65 1.20 1.36 -3.69
N ILE A 66 1.76 1.61 -4.87
CA ILE A 66 1.37 2.71 -5.75
C ILE A 66 0.64 2.08 -6.92
N VAL A 67 -0.56 2.60 -7.24
CA VAL A 67 -1.40 2.07 -8.30
C VAL A 67 -1.77 3.18 -9.25
N GLU A 68 -1.62 2.92 -10.55
CA GLU A 68 -2.10 3.81 -11.60
C GLU A 68 -3.24 3.11 -12.33
N ARG A 69 -4.40 3.79 -12.41
CA ARG A 69 -5.56 3.26 -13.12
C ARG A 69 -5.47 3.56 -14.61
N GLU A 70 -6.27 2.85 -15.41
CA GLU A 70 -6.32 3.06 -16.86
C GLU A 70 -6.78 4.47 -17.22
N ASP A 71 -7.58 5.12 -16.36
CA ASP A 71 -8.03 6.51 -16.58
C ASP A 71 -6.99 7.55 -16.14
N GLY A 72 -5.82 7.11 -15.69
CA GLY A 72 -4.74 7.99 -15.24
C GLY A 72 -4.76 8.35 -13.77
N GLN A 73 -5.78 7.92 -13.03
CA GLN A 73 -5.83 8.19 -11.59
C GLN A 73 -4.73 7.43 -10.86
N LYS A 74 -4.02 8.14 -9.97
CA LYS A 74 -2.99 7.53 -9.13
C LYS A 74 -3.49 7.35 -7.72
N GLU A 75 -3.11 6.24 -7.12
CA GLU A 75 -3.56 5.86 -5.78
C GLU A 75 -2.40 5.32 -4.96
N LEU A 76 -2.45 5.56 -3.66
CA LEU A 76 -1.60 4.85 -2.69
C LEU A 76 -2.50 3.89 -1.92
N HIS A 77 -2.06 2.65 -1.83
CA HIS A 77 -2.78 1.60 -1.11
C HIS A 77 -2.01 1.19 0.13
N GLU A 78 -2.71 1.16 1.24
CA GLU A 78 -2.18 0.66 2.51
C GLU A 78 -3.02 -0.53 2.94
N VAL A 79 -2.37 -1.66 3.18
CA VAL A 79 -3.04 -2.89 3.60
C VAL A 79 -2.82 -3.06 5.09
N LYS A 80 -3.89 -3.08 5.90
CA LYS A 80 -3.79 -3.13 7.35
C LYS A 80 -4.72 -4.19 7.92
N GLY A 81 -4.26 -4.87 8.96
CA GLY A 81 -5.16 -5.69 9.76
C GLY A 81 -6.14 -4.82 10.50
N GLY A 82 -7.42 -5.26 10.56
CA GLY A 82 -8.46 -4.46 11.20
C GLY A 82 -8.16 -4.13 12.66
N HIS A 83 -7.45 -5.02 13.35
CA HIS A 83 -7.09 -4.81 14.76
C HIS A 83 -6.11 -3.66 14.98
N LEU A 84 -5.43 -3.19 13.92
CA LEU A 84 -4.48 -2.08 14.02
C LEU A 84 -5.11 -0.72 13.72
N LEU A 85 -6.34 -0.69 13.20
CA LEU A 85 -6.96 0.57 12.78
C LEU A 85 -7.24 1.52 13.94
N ALA A 86 -7.44 0.99 15.15
CA ALA A 86 -7.66 1.80 16.32
C ALA A 86 -6.37 2.26 17.00
N ASP A 87 -5.22 1.74 16.58
CA ASP A 87 -3.94 2.13 17.16
C ASP A 87 -3.65 3.59 16.87
N PRO A 88 -3.32 4.42 17.89
CA PRO A 88 -3.11 5.86 17.67
C PRO A 88 -1.99 6.18 16.70
N ASP A 89 -0.87 5.45 16.72
CA ASP A 89 0.21 5.70 15.78
C ASP A 89 -0.18 5.31 14.37
N THR A 90 -0.94 4.21 14.21
CA THR A 90 -1.47 3.83 12.90
C THR A 90 -2.38 4.92 12.35
N GLN A 91 -3.27 5.48 13.19
CA GLN A 91 -4.16 6.56 12.76
C GLN A 91 -3.37 7.77 12.27
N ARG A 92 -2.26 8.09 12.92
CA ARG A 92 -1.42 9.21 12.49
C ARG A 92 -0.73 8.94 11.16
N LYS A 93 -0.28 7.70 10.93
CA LYS A 93 0.28 7.31 9.65
C LYS A 93 -0.75 7.45 8.53
N LEU A 94 -1.95 6.94 8.76
CA LEU A 94 -3.00 6.96 7.75
C LEU A 94 -3.45 8.39 7.45
N ALA A 95 -3.54 9.24 8.47
CA ALA A 95 -3.86 10.66 8.27
C ALA A 95 -2.78 11.35 7.42
N ALA A 96 -1.52 11.03 7.67
CA ALA A 96 -0.41 11.59 6.89
C ALA A 96 -0.47 11.12 5.45
N GLY A 97 -0.80 9.84 5.22
CA GLY A 97 -0.96 9.28 3.87
C GLY A 97 -2.08 9.97 3.10
N GLU A 98 -3.22 10.16 3.76
CA GLU A 98 -4.35 10.84 3.14
C GLU A 98 -4.02 12.28 2.80
N ASN A 99 -3.36 13.00 3.70
CA ASN A 99 -2.96 14.38 3.44
C ASN A 99 -1.98 14.47 2.29
N PHE A 100 -1.00 13.56 2.25
CA PHE A 100 -0.04 13.50 1.15
C PHE A 100 -0.76 13.34 -0.18
N CYS A 101 -1.72 12.42 -0.26
CA CYS A 101 -2.46 12.15 -1.49
C CYS A 101 -3.34 13.34 -1.88
N ARG A 102 -4.02 13.95 -0.91
CA ARG A 102 -4.92 15.07 -1.18
C ARG A 102 -4.17 16.24 -1.81
N THR A 103 -2.98 16.55 -1.32
CA THR A 103 -2.20 17.67 -1.86
C THR A 103 -1.63 17.38 -3.24
N ARG A 104 -1.61 16.11 -3.65
CA ARG A 104 -1.08 15.69 -4.95
C ARG A 104 -2.15 15.17 -5.90
N LYS A 105 -3.42 15.36 -5.54
CA LYS A 105 -4.56 14.91 -6.35
C LYS A 105 -4.52 13.40 -6.59
N MET A 106 -4.11 12.66 -5.59
CA MET A 106 -4.10 11.20 -5.58
C MET A 106 -5.19 10.70 -4.64
N VAL A 107 -5.54 9.43 -4.78
CA VAL A 107 -6.48 8.77 -3.88
C VAL A 107 -5.70 7.90 -2.90
N PHE A 108 -6.06 7.98 -1.63
CA PHE A 108 -5.50 7.12 -0.59
C PHE A 108 -6.53 6.06 -0.22
N LYS A 109 -6.15 4.78 -0.32
CA LYS A 109 -7.04 3.67 0.01
C LYS A 109 -6.44 2.82 1.11
N VAL A 110 -7.24 2.55 2.12
CA VAL A 110 -6.88 1.62 3.18
C VAL A 110 -7.67 0.34 2.94
N ILE A 111 -6.94 -0.74 2.69
CA ILE A 111 -7.52 -2.06 2.46
C ILE A 111 -7.40 -2.84 3.75
N THR A 112 -8.55 -3.19 4.33
CA THR A 112 -8.57 -3.85 5.62
C THR A 112 -8.59 -5.36 5.42
N ARG A 113 -7.66 -6.04 6.09
CA ARG A 113 -7.66 -7.48 6.13
C ARG A 113 -8.66 -7.95 7.17
N ARG A 114 -9.53 -8.86 6.77
CA ARG A 114 -10.43 -9.52 7.70
C ARG A 114 -9.73 -10.71 8.34
N GLN A 115 -9.97 -10.86 9.61
CA GLN A 115 -9.47 -11.99 10.37
C GLN A 115 -10.33 -13.22 10.10
#